data_fef2b1c3dc8d23efa2448ce175ed03c7
#
_entry.id   fef2b1c3dc8d23efa2448ce175ed03c7
#
_cell.length_a   1.000
_cell.length_b   1.000
_cell.length_c   1.000
_cell.angle_alpha   90.00
_cell.angle_beta   90.00
_cell.angle_gamma   90.00
#
_symmetry.space_group_name_H-M   'P 1'
#
loop_
_entity.id
_entity.type
_entity.pdbx_description
1 polymer ?
#
loop_
_entity_poly.entity_id
_entity_poly.type
_entity_poly.pdbx_seq_one_letter_code
_entity_poly.pdbx_strand_id
1 'polypeptide(L)'
;MEQDKLIPSVTLMGEEGASLSSGSLRLYAIPNSSFQFPNSAVGCIDLYNYDPLNHRCAVGIMVSKDFRRQGYALAMLRALEDLSTTHYQLHTLFADIAATNTASIALFAKAGYEECGHFCDWLAVGDQFIDSIRMQKIL
;
A
#
# COMPACT_ATOMS: atom_id res chain seq x y z
N MET A 1 3.74 20.57 9.53
CA MET A 1 5.19 20.33 9.41
C MET A 1 5.63 20.53 7.98
N GLU A 2 6.83 21.01 7.82
CA GLU A 2 7.40 21.25 6.48
C GLU A 2 7.34 20.00 5.58
N GLN A 3 7.62 18.84 6.13
CA GLN A 3 7.61 17.60 5.37
C GLN A 3 6.24 17.25 4.81
N ASP A 4 5.16 17.56 5.54
CA ASP A 4 3.81 17.26 5.06
C ASP A 4 3.43 18.12 3.86
N LYS A 5 3.97 19.34 3.77
CA LYS A 5 3.74 20.22 2.62
C LYS A 5 4.40 19.71 1.35
N LEU A 6 5.39 18.82 1.47
CA LEU A 6 6.11 18.24 0.33
C LEU A 6 5.51 16.94 -0.16
N ILE A 7 4.50 16.40 0.55
CA ILE A 7 3.83 15.17 0.11
C ILE A 7 2.90 15.52 -1.04
N PRO A 8 3.06 14.86 -2.19
CA PRO A 8 2.20 15.10 -3.33
C PRO A 8 0.78 14.62 -3.07
N SER A 9 -0.17 15.17 -3.79
CA SER A 9 -1.55 14.68 -3.81
C SER A 9 -1.73 13.68 -4.93
N VAL A 10 -2.37 12.55 -4.63
CA VAL A 10 -2.68 11.54 -5.63
C VAL A 10 -4.15 11.13 -5.51
N THR A 11 -4.69 10.66 -6.63
CA THR A 11 -6.00 9.99 -6.67
C THR A 11 -5.75 8.53 -7.03
N LEU A 12 -6.38 7.61 -6.32
CA LEU A 12 -6.30 6.18 -6.62
C LEU A 12 -7.46 5.79 -7.53
N MET A 13 -7.14 5.16 -8.65
CA MET A 13 -8.14 4.79 -9.66
C MET A 13 -7.96 3.34 -10.08
N GLY A 14 -9.07 2.59 -10.05
CA GLY A 14 -9.11 1.25 -10.62
C GLY A 14 -9.46 1.28 -12.10
N GLU A 15 -9.20 0.18 -12.78
CA GLU A 15 -9.67 0.00 -14.15
C GLU A 15 -11.20 -0.18 -14.15
N GLU A 16 -11.82 0.07 -15.30
CA GLU A 16 -13.26 -0.09 -15.44
C GLU A 16 -13.68 -1.50 -15.04
N GLY A 17 -14.71 -1.58 -14.18
CA GLY A 17 -15.20 -2.85 -13.67
C GLY A 17 -14.38 -3.46 -12.55
N ALA A 18 -13.28 -2.83 -12.13
CA ALA A 18 -12.47 -3.33 -11.03
C ALA A 18 -13.26 -3.26 -9.71
N SER A 19 -13.17 -4.34 -8.93
CA SER A 19 -13.92 -4.46 -7.68
C SER A 19 -13.15 -5.34 -6.69
N LEU A 20 -13.23 -4.97 -5.43
CA LEU A 20 -12.64 -5.78 -4.36
C LEU A 20 -13.41 -7.08 -4.09
N SER A 21 -14.63 -7.20 -4.60
CA SER A 21 -15.46 -8.38 -4.40
C SER A 21 -14.86 -9.68 -4.91
N SER A 22 -13.90 -9.60 -5.86
CA SER A 22 -13.18 -10.78 -6.37
C SER A 22 -12.06 -11.25 -5.43
N GLY A 23 -11.77 -10.51 -4.36
CA GLY A 23 -10.70 -10.83 -3.40
C GLY A 23 -9.44 -10.00 -3.58
N SER A 24 -9.25 -9.36 -4.72
CA SER A 24 -8.10 -8.49 -4.99
C SER A 24 -8.47 -7.35 -5.92
N LEU A 25 -7.75 -6.24 -5.79
CA LEU A 25 -8.00 -5.03 -6.58
C LEU A 25 -6.69 -4.27 -6.72
N ARG A 26 -6.37 -3.83 -7.95
CA ARG A 26 -5.25 -2.92 -8.18
C ARG A 26 -5.77 -1.52 -8.42
N LEU A 27 -5.19 -0.57 -7.71
CA LEU A 27 -5.46 0.85 -7.85
C LEU A 27 -4.20 1.58 -8.31
N TYR A 28 -4.35 2.42 -9.33
CA TYR A 28 -3.25 3.21 -9.88
C TYR A 28 -3.24 4.59 -9.24
N ALA A 29 -2.04 5.07 -8.89
CA ALA A 29 -1.87 6.38 -8.28
C ALA A 29 -1.62 7.42 -9.37
N ILE A 30 -2.52 8.37 -9.49
CA ILE A 30 -2.45 9.46 -10.47
C ILE A 30 -2.20 10.76 -9.72
N PRO A 31 -1.10 11.48 -10.02
CA PRO A 31 -0.88 12.79 -9.41
C PRO A 31 -2.02 13.74 -9.76
N ASN A 32 -2.50 14.49 -8.76
CA ASN A 32 -3.59 15.43 -8.99
C ASN A 32 -3.19 16.59 -9.92
N SER A 33 -1.88 16.84 -10.07
CA SER A 33 -1.36 17.84 -10.96
C SER A 33 -1.36 17.44 -12.45
N SER A 34 -1.56 16.14 -12.75
CA SER A 34 -1.48 15.60 -14.10
C SER A 34 -2.50 14.49 -14.28
N PHE A 35 -3.72 14.83 -14.57
CA PHE A 35 -4.84 13.90 -14.53
C PHE A 35 -5.05 13.19 -15.86
N GLN A 36 -4.18 12.25 -16.22
CA GLN A 36 -4.28 11.45 -17.44
C GLN A 36 -4.12 9.96 -17.13
N PHE A 37 -5.21 9.34 -16.72
CA PHE A 37 -5.21 7.89 -16.48
C PHE A 37 -5.27 7.11 -17.80
N PRO A 38 -4.52 6.00 -17.96
CA PRO A 38 -3.53 5.46 -17.01
C PRO A 38 -2.12 6.00 -17.21
N ASN A 39 -1.89 6.85 -18.22
CA ASN A 39 -0.55 7.25 -18.68
C ASN A 39 0.22 8.07 -17.65
N SER A 40 -0.47 8.69 -16.70
CA SER A 40 0.13 9.52 -15.65
C SER A 40 0.38 8.76 -14.35
N ALA A 41 0.14 7.45 -14.31
CA ALA A 41 0.30 6.68 -13.08
C ALA A 41 1.76 6.69 -12.63
N VAL A 42 1.98 7.02 -11.36
CA VAL A 42 3.31 7.01 -10.75
C VAL A 42 3.59 5.72 -10.00
N GLY A 43 2.58 4.90 -9.80
CA GLY A 43 2.67 3.63 -9.12
C GLY A 43 1.31 2.98 -8.98
N CYS A 44 1.28 1.89 -8.25
CA CYS A 44 0.03 1.21 -7.95
C CYS A 44 0.03 0.67 -6.54
N ILE A 45 -1.16 0.43 -6.04
CA ILE A 45 -1.38 -0.20 -4.76
C ILE A 45 -2.33 -1.38 -4.99
N ASP A 46 -1.97 -2.53 -4.43
CA ASP A 46 -2.75 -3.74 -4.56
C ASP A 46 -3.39 -4.08 -3.22
N LEU A 47 -4.70 -4.29 -3.25
CA LEU A 47 -5.44 -4.89 -2.16
C LEU A 47 -5.64 -6.36 -2.49
N TYR A 48 -5.32 -7.24 -1.56
CA TYR A 48 -5.46 -8.69 -1.78
C TYR A 48 -5.78 -9.38 -0.46
N ASN A 49 -6.10 -10.68 -0.53
CA ASN A 49 -6.54 -11.44 0.63
C ASN A 49 -7.67 -10.72 1.39
N TYR A 50 -8.61 -10.18 0.63
CA TYR A 50 -9.74 -9.47 1.21
C TYR A 50 -10.63 -10.44 2.00
N ASP A 51 -10.88 -10.10 3.25
CA ASP A 51 -11.76 -10.84 4.14
C ASP A 51 -12.93 -9.93 4.52
N PRO A 52 -14.05 -10.03 3.79
CA PRO A 52 -15.21 -9.15 4.07
C PRO A 52 -15.87 -9.45 5.40
N LEU A 53 -15.76 -10.68 5.89
CA LEU A 53 -16.35 -11.04 7.16
C LEU A 53 -15.63 -10.37 8.33
N ASN A 54 -14.31 -10.29 8.26
CA ASN A 54 -13.49 -9.69 9.32
C ASN A 54 -13.02 -8.27 8.98
N HIS A 55 -13.49 -7.70 7.87
CA HIS A 55 -13.19 -6.32 7.46
C HIS A 55 -11.69 -6.02 7.39
N ARG A 56 -10.92 -6.93 6.79
CA ARG A 56 -9.47 -6.73 6.65
C ARG A 56 -8.99 -7.04 5.25
N CYS A 57 -7.87 -6.44 4.89
CA CYS A 57 -7.26 -6.64 3.58
C CYS A 57 -5.75 -6.43 3.65
N ALA A 58 -5.03 -7.20 2.85
CA ALA A 58 -3.60 -7.02 2.68
C ALA A 58 -3.29 -5.93 1.67
N VAL A 59 -2.16 -5.25 1.83
CA VAL A 59 -1.72 -4.14 1.01
C VAL A 59 -0.35 -4.43 0.42
N GLY A 60 -0.20 -4.29 -0.89
CA GLY A 60 1.07 -4.21 -1.58
C GLY A 60 1.18 -2.86 -2.28
N ILE A 61 2.38 -2.31 -2.37
CA ILE A 61 2.59 -1.00 -2.97
C ILE A 61 3.82 -1.00 -3.86
N MET A 62 3.73 -0.32 -4.99
CA MET A 62 4.85 -0.13 -5.89
C MET A 62 4.82 1.28 -6.47
N VAL A 63 5.97 1.95 -6.42
CA VAL A 63 6.17 3.24 -7.06
C VAL A 63 7.13 3.04 -8.22
N SER A 64 6.79 3.60 -9.37
CA SER A 64 7.65 3.54 -10.56
C SER A 64 9.00 4.19 -10.28
N LYS A 65 10.04 3.63 -10.88
CA LYS A 65 11.43 4.01 -10.59
C LYS A 65 11.66 5.52 -10.66
N ASP A 66 11.11 6.18 -11.66
CA ASP A 66 11.34 7.60 -11.90
C ASP A 66 10.61 8.51 -10.90
N PHE A 67 9.72 7.94 -10.09
CA PHE A 67 8.91 8.69 -9.13
C PHE A 67 9.23 8.35 -7.67
N ARG A 68 10.29 7.57 -7.44
CA ARG A 68 10.71 7.20 -6.09
C ARG A 68 11.33 8.38 -5.36
N ARG A 69 11.31 8.33 -4.01
CA ARG A 69 11.88 9.34 -3.12
C ARG A 69 11.24 10.72 -3.25
N GLN A 70 9.99 10.77 -3.69
CA GLN A 70 9.25 12.02 -3.87
C GLN A 70 8.00 12.09 -3.00
N GLY A 71 7.81 11.12 -2.10
CA GLY A 71 6.67 11.09 -1.19
C GLY A 71 5.41 10.42 -1.75
N TYR A 72 5.44 9.88 -2.97
CA TYR A 72 4.25 9.26 -3.57
C TYR A 72 3.77 8.03 -2.81
N ALA A 73 4.68 7.20 -2.31
CA ALA A 73 4.28 6.00 -1.58
C ALA A 73 3.48 6.34 -0.33
N LEU A 74 3.91 7.33 0.44
CA LEU A 74 3.18 7.76 1.62
C LEU A 74 1.83 8.40 1.24
N ALA A 75 1.81 9.20 0.17
CA ALA A 75 0.57 9.78 -0.34
C ALA A 75 -0.44 8.69 -0.75
N MET A 76 0.05 7.63 -1.39
CA MET A 76 -0.77 6.49 -1.81
C MET A 76 -1.36 5.77 -0.60
N LEU A 77 -0.56 5.52 0.43
CA LEU A 77 -1.06 4.86 1.65
C LEU A 77 -2.09 5.71 2.37
N ARG A 78 -1.94 7.02 2.40
CA ARG A 78 -2.92 7.94 2.99
C ARG A 78 -4.22 7.97 2.20
N ALA A 79 -4.13 8.02 0.87
CA ALA A 79 -5.31 7.97 0.01
C ALA A 79 -6.05 6.63 0.15
N LEU A 80 -5.31 5.53 0.26
CA LEU A 80 -5.90 4.21 0.49
C LEU A 80 -6.65 4.14 1.82
N GLU A 81 -6.10 4.74 2.86
CA GLU A 81 -6.75 4.78 4.17
C GLU A 81 -8.13 5.43 4.08
N ASP A 82 -8.24 6.56 3.38
CA ASP A 82 -9.51 7.23 3.19
C ASP A 82 -10.51 6.36 2.41
N LEU A 83 -10.08 5.74 1.31
CA LEU A 83 -10.93 4.83 0.55
C LEU A 83 -11.34 3.61 1.36
N SER A 84 -10.45 3.10 2.18
CA SER A 84 -10.70 1.89 2.97
C SER A 84 -11.82 2.09 3.98
N THR A 85 -11.91 3.28 4.57
CA THR A 85 -12.96 3.59 5.54
C THR A 85 -14.26 4.05 4.86
N THR A 86 -14.17 4.88 3.82
CA THR A 86 -15.34 5.50 3.20
C THR A 86 -16.02 4.62 2.16
N HIS A 87 -15.24 3.78 1.46
CA HIS A 87 -15.76 3.03 0.32
C HIS A 87 -15.75 1.51 0.55
N TYR A 88 -14.68 0.96 1.13
CA TYR A 88 -14.55 -0.49 1.29
C TYR A 88 -14.94 -0.99 2.66
N GLN A 89 -15.20 -0.10 3.61
CA GLN A 89 -15.62 -0.45 4.97
C GLN A 89 -14.64 -1.41 5.65
N LEU A 90 -13.36 -1.20 5.43
CA LEU A 90 -12.31 -1.98 6.07
C LEU A 90 -12.03 -1.45 7.47
N HIS A 91 -11.70 -2.35 8.37
CA HIS A 91 -11.29 -2.02 9.73
C HIS A 91 -9.78 -2.14 9.91
N THR A 92 -9.17 -3.08 9.21
CA THR A 92 -7.74 -3.36 9.34
C THR A 92 -7.08 -3.51 7.98
N LEU A 93 -5.95 -2.83 7.80
CA LEU A 93 -5.04 -3.06 6.69
C LEU A 93 -3.76 -3.69 7.23
N PHE A 94 -3.18 -4.61 6.48
CA PHE A 94 -1.91 -5.21 6.87
C PHE A 94 -1.00 -5.39 5.65
N ALA A 95 0.30 -5.44 5.91
CA ALA A 95 1.31 -5.65 4.88
C ALA A 95 2.32 -6.67 5.37
N ASP A 96 2.68 -7.62 4.50
CA ASP A 96 3.74 -8.57 4.76
C ASP A 96 4.99 -8.10 4.02
N ILE A 97 6.05 -7.83 4.76
CA ILE A 97 7.26 -7.18 4.27
C ILE A 97 8.46 -8.04 4.58
N ALA A 98 9.31 -8.28 3.58
CA ALA A 98 10.58 -8.97 3.83
C ALA A 98 11.37 -8.20 4.90
N ALA A 99 11.90 -8.92 5.89
CA ALA A 99 12.62 -8.29 7.00
C ALA A 99 13.83 -7.48 6.53
N THR A 100 14.36 -7.81 5.35
CA THR A 100 15.47 -7.09 4.73
C THR A 100 15.04 -5.81 4.01
N ASN A 101 13.75 -5.62 3.78
CA ASN A 101 13.24 -4.44 3.08
C ASN A 101 12.99 -3.31 4.08
N THR A 102 14.08 -2.71 4.56
CA THR A 102 14.02 -1.66 5.58
C THR A 102 13.31 -0.41 5.08
N ALA A 103 13.38 -0.12 3.80
CA ALA A 103 12.69 1.04 3.22
C ALA A 103 11.17 0.90 3.31
N SER A 104 10.62 -0.27 2.98
CA SER A 104 9.18 -0.52 3.12
C SER A 104 8.74 -0.52 4.57
N ILE A 105 9.52 -1.13 5.46
CA ILE A 105 9.20 -1.13 6.90
C ILE A 105 9.11 0.31 7.41
N ALA A 106 10.07 1.16 7.06
CA ALA A 106 10.07 2.55 7.46
C ALA A 106 8.89 3.32 6.86
N LEU A 107 8.54 3.05 5.61
CA LEU A 107 7.39 3.66 4.94
C LEU A 107 6.07 3.34 5.66
N PHE A 108 5.83 2.06 5.91
CA PHE A 108 4.59 1.65 6.57
C PHE A 108 4.53 2.15 8.02
N ALA A 109 5.66 2.17 8.72
CA ALA A 109 5.72 2.77 10.07
C ALA A 109 5.36 4.25 10.03
N LYS A 110 5.86 4.99 9.06
CA LYS A 110 5.55 6.41 8.88
C LYS A 110 4.07 6.62 8.56
N ALA A 111 3.45 5.69 7.85
CA ALA A 111 2.02 5.73 7.55
C ALA A 111 1.14 5.31 8.74
N GLY A 112 1.74 4.94 9.86
CA GLY A 112 1.01 4.58 11.08
C GLY A 112 0.78 3.10 11.30
N TYR A 113 1.40 2.25 10.49
CA TYR A 113 1.34 0.79 10.69
C TYR A 113 2.30 0.38 11.80
N GLU A 114 1.93 -0.64 12.55
CA GLU A 114 2.73 -1.19 13.63
C GLU A 114 3.06 -2.66 13.36
N GLU A 115 4.26 -3.09 13.74
CA GLU A 115 4.64 -4.49 13.63
C GLU A 115 3.75 -5.33 14.53
N CYS A 116 3.14 -6.38 13.97
CA CYS A 116 2.24 -7.25 14.70
C CYS A 116 2.58 -8.74 14.55
N GLY A 117 3.53 -9.09 13.70
CA GLY A 117 3.93 -10.48 13.50
C GLY A 117 5.33 -10.59 12.90
N HIS A 118 5.99 -11.71 13.20
CA HIS A 118 7.31 -12.03 12.70
C HIS A 118 7.32 -13.50 12.31
N PHE A 119 7.60 -13.79 11.05
CA PHE A 119 7.62 -15.15 10.51
C PHE A 119 9.02 -15.50 10.09
N CYS A 120 9.62 -16.47 10.78
CA CYS A 120 11.00 -16.88 10.52
C CYS A 120 11.08 -17.74 9.26
N ASP A 121 12.14 -17.57 8.46
CA ASP A 121 12.41 -18.36 7.27
C ASP A 121 11.21 -18.46 6.33
N TRP A 122 10.55 -17.35 6.10
CA TRP A 122 9.25 -17.31 5.43
C TRP A 122 9.35 -17.18 3.91
N LEU A 123 10.42 -16.53 3.43
CA LEU A 123 10.61 -16.23 2.01
C LEU A 123 11.89 -16.89 1.51
N ALA A 124 11.78 -17.66 0.44
CA ALA A 124 12.95 -18.24 -0.23
C ALA A 124 13.53 -17.23 -1.22
N VAL A 125 14.78 -16.83 -1.02
CA VAL A 125 15.48 -15.89 -1.90
C VAL A 125 16.83 -16.51 -2.24
N GLY A 126 16.99 -17.00 -3.48
CA GLY A 126 18.18 -17.77 -3.86
C GLY A 126 18.31 -19.01 -2.98
N ASP A 127 19.48 -19.18 -2.36
CA ASP A 127 19.75 -20.31 -1.47
C ASP A 127 19.46 -19.99 0.00
N GLN A 128 18.81 -18.85 0.26
CA GLN A 128 18.55 -18.40 1.63
C GLN A 128 17.07 -18.29 1.90
N PHE A 129 16.74 -18.35 3.18
CA PHE A 129 15.39 -18.05 3.66
C PHE A 129 15.43 -16.76 4.47
N ILE A 130 14.50 -15.88 4.20
CA ILE A 130 14.42 -14.55 4.80
C ILE A 130 13.14 -14.45 5.61
N ASP A 131 13.22 -13.80 6.77
CA ASP A 131 12.06 -13.57 7.60
C ASP A 131 11.11 -12.57 6.96
N SER A 132 9.83 -12.70 7.27
CA SER A 132 8.80 -11.74 6.90
C SER A 132 8.25 -11.09 8.15
N ILE A 133 7.97 -9.79 8.04
CA ILE A 133 7.37 -9.01 9.12
C ILE A 133 5.98 -8.62 8.67
N ARG A 134 4.99 -8.79 9.55
CA ARG A 134 3.64 -8.27 9.31
C ARG A 134 3.45 -6.98 10.07
N MET A 135 3.00 -5.95 9.36
CA MET A 135 2.62 -4.67 9.94
C MET A 135 1.13 -4.44 9.69
N GLN A 136 0.44 -3.85 10.65
CA GLN A 136 -0.99 -3.60 10.52
C GLN A 136 -1.34 -2.19 10.95
N LYS A 137 -2.45 -1.70 10.41
CA LYS A 137 -3.05 -0.44 10.83
C LYS A 137 -4.53 -0.66 11.10
N ILE A 138 -4.98 -0.29 12.28
CA ILE A 138 -6.39 -0.25 12.64
C ILE A 138 -6.95 1.10 12.20
N LEU A 139 -7.97 1.08 11.38
CA LEU A 139 -8.55 2.28 10.79
C LEU A 139 -9.63 2.92 11.67
#